data_216a32fc7d77eaa19ead5aad975661bb
#
_entry.id   216a32fc7d77eaa19ead5aad975661bb
#
_cell.length_a   1.000
_cell.length_b   1.000
_cell.length_c   1.000
_cell.angle_alpha   90.00
_cell.angle_beta   90.00
_cell.angle_gamma   90.00
#
_symmetry.space_group_name_H-M   'P 1'
#
loop_
_entity.id
_entity.type
_entity.pdbx_description
1 polymer ?
#
loop_
_entity_poly.entity_id
_entity_poly.type
_entity_poly.pdbx_seq_one_letter_code
_entity_poly.pdbx_strand_id
1 'polypeptide(L)'
;MFSIIVPSYNRKEEIPALLESLTKQTTYNFDVVIVDDCSKEPVEVTQSYPFAVKVIRNETNQGAAESRNIGARNADNEWLLFLDDDDRFANDKCQKLADVIADRKSTRLNSSH
;
A
#
# COMPACT_ATOMS: atom_id res chain seq x y z
N MET A 1 8.03 2.07 10.99
CA MET A 1 7.61 1.84 9.58
C MET A 1 6.19 1.34 9.52
N PHE A 2 5.55 1.51 8.40
CA PHE A 2 4.20 0.98 8.17
C PHE A 2 4.11 0.44 6.75
N SER A 3 3.03 -0.32 6.48
CA SER A 3 2.79 -0.91 5.17
C SER A 3 1.57 -0.28 4.54
N ILE A 4 1.70 0.12 3.28
CA ILE A 4 0.61 0.65 2.47
C ILE A 4 0.02 -0.52 1.68
N ILE A 5 -1.26 -0.80 1.91
CA ILE A 5 -1.97 -1.92 1.28
C ILE A 5 -2.82 -1.39 0.13
N VAL A 6 -2.58 -1.89 -1.08
CA VAL A 6 -3.24 -1.41 -2.29
C VAL A 6 -3.96 -2.58 -2.97
N PRO A 7 -5.29 -2.69 -2.83
CA PRO A 7 -6.03 -3.66 -3.63
C PRO A 7 -6.16 -3.15 -5.06
N SER A 8 -6.04 -4.04 -6.03
CA SER A 8 -6.14 -3.69 -7.44
C SER A 8 -6.88 -4.78 -8.22
N TYR A 9 -7.76 -4.37 -9.12
CA TYR A 9 -8.49 -5.30 -9.97
C TYR A 9 -8.71 -4.68 -11.35
N ASN A 10 -8.11 -5.28 -12.37
CA ASN A 10 -8.19 -4.81 -13.76
C ASN A 10 -7.80 -3.34 -13.95
N ARG A 11 -6.81 -2.89 -13.16
CA ARG A 11 -6.31 -1.53 -13.20
C ARG A 11 -4.79 -1.47 -13.12
N LYS A 12 -4.12 -2.39 -13.82
CA LYS A 12 -2.66 -2.44 -13.74
C LYS A 12 -1.99 -1.14 -14.20
N GLU A 13 -2.64 -0.39 -15.09
CA GLU A 13 -2.11 0.87 -15.59
C GLU A 13 -2.11 1.99 -14.53
N GLU A 14 -2.91 1.83 -13.47
CA GLU A 14 -2.92 2.79 -12.38
C GLU A 14 -1.75 2.61 -11.42
N ILE A 15 -1.18 1.41 -11.37
CA ILE A 15 -0.15 1.08 -10.39
C ILE A 15 1.14 1.87 -10.60
N PRO A 16 1.69 2.01 -11.82
CA PRO A 16 2.89 2.83 -11.99
C PRO A 16 2.68 4.29 -11.57
N ALA A 17 1.51 4.86 -11.88
CA ALA A 17 1.19 6.23 -11.50
C ALA A 17 1.08 6.35 -9.97
N LEU A 18 0.48 5.38 -9.30
CA LEU A 18 0.40 5.35 -7.85
C LEU A 18 1.79 5.28 -7.21
N LEU A 19 2.62 4.36 -7.66
CA LEU A 19 3.97 4.19 -7.12
C LEU A 19 4.83 5.43 -7.38
N GLU A 20 4.69 6.04 -8.56
CA GLU A 20 5.36 7.30 -8.86
C GLU A 20 4.92 8.40 -7.90
N SER A 21 3.64 8.47 -7.58
CA SER A 21 3.15 9.47 -6.63
C SER A 21 3.75 9.27 -5.23
N LEU A 22 3.99 8.02 -4.84
CA LEU A 22 4.58 7.72 -3.54
C LEU A 22 6.07 8.09 -3.46
N THR A 23 6.77 8.18 -4.60
CA THR A 23 8.15 8.65 -4.62
C THR A 23 8.27 10.12 -4.22
N LYS A 24 7.16 10.85 -4.25
CA LYS A 24 7.12 12.27 -3.90
C LYS A 24 6.85 12.52 -2.42
N GLN A 25 6.72 11.46 -1.63
CA GLN A 25 6.60 11.60 -0.18
C GLN A 25 7.88 12.20 0.40
N THR A 26 7.73 12.96 1.48
CA THR A 26 8.88 13.59 2.14
C THR A 26 9.72 12.58 2.92
N THR A 27 9.21 11.39 3.14
CA THR A 27 9.94 10.30 3.81
C THR A 27 9.51 8.96 3.21
N TYR A 28 10.38 7.95 3.29
CA TYR A 28 10.12 6.60 2.79
C TYR A 28 10.13 5.57 3.91
N ASN A 29 9.47 5.90 5.01
CA ASN A 29 9.33 5.01 6.17
C ASN A 29 8.21 3.98 6.01
N PHE A 30 8.05 3.47 4.81
CA PHE A 30 6.96 2.54 4.48
C PHE A 30 7.40 1.53 3.42
N ASP A 31 6.68 0.42 3.36
CA ASP A 31 6.68 -0.47 2.20
C ASP A 31 5.29 -0.50 1.58
N VAL A 32 5.17 -1.10 0.40
CA VAL A 32 3.91 -1.16 -0.34
C VAL A 32 3.59 -2.63 -0.63
N VAL A 33 2.36 -3.03 -0.34
CA VAL A 33 1.85 -4.35 -0.66
C VAL A 33 0.68 -4.18 -1.63
N ILE A 34 0.86 -4.62 -2.86
CA ILE A 34 -0.17 -4.58 -3.89
C ILE A 34 -0.82 -5.95 -3.95
N VAL A 35 -2.14 -6.00 -3.83
CA VAL A 35 -2.90 -7.24 -3.94
C VAL A 35 -3.68 -7.21 -5.24
N ASP A 36 -3.22 -8.00 -6.21
CA ASP A 36 -3.88 -8.15 -7.50
C ASP A 36 -4.98 -9.20 -7.38
N ASP A 37 -6.22 -8.77 -7.45
CA ASP A 37 -7.40 -9.60 -7.22
C ASP A 37 -7.80 -10.36 -8.48
N CYS A 38 -6.89 -11.14 -9.04
CA CYS A 38 -7.12 -11.96 -10.23
C CYS A 38 -7.49 -11.12 -11.45
N SER A 39 -6.70 -10.07 -11.70
CA SER A 39 -6.89 -9.21 -12.88
C SER A 39 -6.64 -10.00 -14.16
N LYS A 40 -7.29 -9.60 -15.24
CA LYS A 40 -7.08 -10.18 -16.57
C LYS A 40 -5.61 -10.13 -16.96
N GLU A 41 -4.98 -8.98 -16.72
CA GLU A 41 -3.55 -8.78 -16.93
C GLU A 41 -2.90 -8.58 -15.57
N PRO A 42 -1.93 -9.45 -15.21
CA PRO A 42 -1.30 -9.36 -13.89
C PRO A 42 -0.59 -8.02 -13.69
N VAL A 43 -0.64 -7.54 -12.44
CA VAL A 43 0.15 -6.38 -12.04
C VAL A 43 1.62 -6.81 -11.97
N GLU A 44 2.48 -6.06 -12.65
CA GLU A 44 3.92 -6.28 -12.62
C GLU A 44 4.62 -4.97 -12.24
N VAL A 45 5.61 -5.07 -11.36
CA VAL A 45 6.43 -3.93 -10.98
C VAL A 45 7.80 -4.13 -11.61
N THR A 46 8.11 -3.32 -12.63
CA THR A 46 9.33 -3.46 -13.42
C THR A 46 10.37 -2.40 -13.10
N GLN A 47 9.99 -1.34 -12.39
CA GLN A 47 10.89 -0.24 -12.03
C GLN A 47 11.36 -0.40 -10.58
N SER A 48 12.50 0.20 -10.27
CA SER A 48 13.00 0.29 -8.90
C SER A 48 12.44 1.53 -8.23
N TYR A 49 12.10 1.40 -6.95
CA TYR A 49 11.57 2.49 -6.14
C TYR A 49 12.39 2.65 -4.87
N PRO A 50 12.37 3.84 -4.23
CA PRO A 50 13.11 4.06 -2.98
C PRO A 50 12.48 3.38 -1.77
N PHE A 51 11.45 2.57 -1.97
CA PHE A 51 10.77 1.79 -0.94
C PHE A 51 10.53 0.38 -1.49
N ALA A 52 10.31 -0.58 -0.60
CA ALA A 52 10.05 -1.96 -1.01
C ALA A 52 8.62 -2.10 -1.53
N VAL A 53 8.45 -2.87 -2.59
CA VAL A 53 7.15 -3.16 -3.20
C VAL A 53 6.99 -4.67 -3.31
N LYS A 54 5.89 -5.19 -2.77
CA LYS A 54 5.53 -6.60 -2.86
C LYS A 54 4.22 -6.72 -3.64
N VAL A 55 4.13 -7.65 -4.58
CA VAL A 55 2.91 -7.93 -5.31
C VAL A 55 2.42 -9.32 -4.95
N ILE A 56 1.16 -9.40 -4.52
CA ILE A 56 0.49 -10.66 -4.22
C ILE A 56 -0.65 -10.81 -5.22
N ARG A 57 -0.74 -11.98 -5.87
CA ARG A 57 -1.82 -12.24 -6.82
C ARG A 57 -2.76 -13.28 -6.25
N ASN A 58 -4.05 -12.94 -6.20
CA ASN A 58 -5.09 -13.89 -5.84
C ASN A 58 -5.36 -14.83 -7.02
N GLU A 59 -5.58 -16.09 -6.74
CA GLU A 59 -5.89 -17.09 -7.79
C GLU A 59 -7.30 -16.93 -8.33
N THR A 60 -8.21 -16.38 -7.50
CA THR A 60 -9.60 -16.10 -7.89
C THR A 60 -9.96 -14.71 -7.39
N ASN A 61 -11.01 -14.13 -7.96
CA ASN A 61 -11.51 -12.83 -7.52
C ASN A 61 -12.12 -12.96 -6.12
N GLN A 62 -11.56 -12.23 -5.16
CA GLN A 62 -11.98 -12.27 -3.75
C GLN A 62 -12.75 -11.02 -3.33
N GLY A 63 -12.70 -9.96 -4.10
CA GLY A 63 -13.28 -8.68 -3.76
C GLY A 63 -12.30 -7.77 -3.02
N ALA A 64 -12.62 -6.47 -3.00
CA ALA A 64 -11.71 -5.46 -2.43
C ALA A 64 -11.50 -5.66 -0.93
N ALA A 65 -12.56 -5.97 -0.18
CA ALA A 65 -12.45 -6.16 1.27
C ALA A 65 -11.51 -7.32 1.61
N GLU A 66 -11.67 -8.47 0.94
CA GLU A 66 -10.81 -9.63 1.20
C GLU A 66 -9.37 -9.36 0.72
N SER A 67 -9.22 -8.64 -0.40
CA SER A 67 -7.89 -8.27 -0.88
C SER A 67 -7.14 -7.41 0.14
N ARG A 68 -7.82 -6.48 0.80
CA ARG A 68 -7.24 -5.71 1.90
C ARG A 68 -6.80 -6.61 3.05
N ASN A 69 -7.62 -7.58 3.42
CA ASN A 69 -7.28 -8.54 4.46
C ASN A 69 -6.06 -9.39 4.08
N ILE A 70 -6.00 -9.83 2.85
CA ILE A 70 -4.86 -10.62 2.35
C ILE A 70 -3.58 -9.77 2.42
N GLY A 71 -3.65 -8.52 1.97
CA GLY A 71 -2.51 -7.61 2.07
C GLY A 71 -2.07 -7.39 3.51
N ALA A 72 -3.02 -7.19 4.40
CA ALA A 72 -2.73 -6.99 5.82
C ALA A 72 -2.03 -8.21 6.44
N ARG A 73 -2.49 -9.42 6.10
CA ARG A 73 -1.88 -10.65 6.61
C ARG A 73 -0.46 -10.88 6.10
N ASN A 74 -0.12 -10.32 4.95
CA ASN A 74 1.18 -10.47 4.31
C ASN A 74 2.09 -9.26 4.50
N ALA A 75 1.64 -8.25 5.23
CA ALA A 75 2.45 -7.08 5.52
C ALA A 75 3.49 -7.39 6.60
N ASP A 76 4.68 -6.81 6.46
CA ASP A 76 5.78 -7.03 7.39
C ASP A 76 5.76 -6.07 8.57
N ASN A 77 4.95 -5.02 8.51
CA ASN A 77 4.89 -3.98 9.53
C ASN A 77 3.59 -4.07 10.31
N GLU A 78 3.66 -3.67 11.57
CA GLU A 78 2.52 -3.68 12.48
C GLU A 78 1.49 -2.60 12.11
N TRP A 79 1.96 -1.45 11.63
CA TRP A 79 1.10 -0.34 11.25
C TRP A 79 0.73 -0.46 9.79
N LEU A 80 -0.56 -0.35 9.49
CA LEU A 80 -1.09 -0.54 8.14
C LEU A 80 -1.85 0.70 7.69
N LEU A 81 -1.79 0.99 6.40
CA LEU A 81 -2.51 2.09 5.79
C LEU A 81 -3.07 1.61 4.46
N PHE A 82 -4.36 1.77 4.26
CA PHE A 82 -5.01 1.33 3.02
C PHE A 82 -5.10 2.48 2.04
N LEU A 83 -4.83 2.19 0.77
CA LEU A 83 -4.87 3.16 -0.31
C LEU A 83 -5.45 2.49 -1.54
N ASP A 84 -6.51 3.04 -2.11
CA ASP A 84 -7.07 2.54 -3.36
C ASP A 84 -6.16 2.92 -4.53
N ASP A 85 -6.18 2.13 -5.59
CA ASP A 85 -5.27 2.30 -6.72
C ASP A 85 -5.49 3.61 -7.49
N ASP A 86 -6.65 4.24 -7.35
CA ASP A 86 -6.97 5.52 -7.96
C ASP A 86 -6.86 6.72 -6.99
N ASP A 87 -6.47 6.46 -5.74
CA ASP A 87 -6.27 7.50 -4.74
C ASP A 87 -4.80 7.92 -4.67
N ARG A 88 -4.57 9.09 -4.09
CA ARG A 88 -3.21 9.64 -3.90
C ARG A 88 -3.11 10.28 -2.53
N PHE A 89 -1.93 10.16 -1.94
CA PHE A 89 -1.61 10.85 -0.69
C PHE A 89 -1.03 12.24 -0.97
N ALA A 90 -1.24 13.18 -0.04
CA ALA A 90 -0.46 14.39 -0.01
C ALA A 90 1.02 14.05 0.21
N ASN A 91 1.93 14.88 -0.27
CA ASN A 91 3.37 14.56 -0.26
C ASN A 91 3.96 14.41 1.15
N ASP A 92 3.32 14.97 2.15
CA ASP A 92 3.77 14.89 3.56
C ASP A 92 2.94 13.90 4.40
N LYS A 93 2.07 13.12 3.77
CA LYS A 93 1.18 12.18 4.49
C LYS A 93 1.97 11.20 5.34
N CYS A 94 3.01 10.61 4.77
CA CYS A 94 3.80 9.60 5.47
C CYS A 94 4.60 10.20 6.61
N GLN A 95 5.11 11.43 6.46
CA GLN A 95 5.80 12.12 7.53
C GLN A 95 4.85 12.43 8.69
N LYS A 96 3.65 12.90 8.39
CA LYS A 96 2.66 13.18 9.43
C LYS A 96 2.25 11.92 10.18
N LEU A 97 2.11 10.81 9.47
CA LEU A 97 1.81 9.53 10.12
C LEU A 97 2.95 9.06 11.01
N ALA A 98 4.19 9.23 10.56
CA ALA A 98 5.36 8.87 11.36
C ALA A 98 5.38 9.67 12.67
N ASP A 99 5.06 10.96 12.61
CA ASP A 99 5.01 11.81 13.78
C ASP A 99 3.92 11.36 14.76
N VAL A 100 2.74 10.99 14.25
CA VAL A 100 1.66 10.49 15.10
C VAL A 100 2.04 9.16 15.76
N ILE A 101 2.66 8.25 15.02
CA ILE A 101 3.10 6.96 15.53
C ILE A 101 4.16 7.16 16.63
N ALA A 102 5.11 8.07 16.40
CA ALA A 102 6.14 8.38 17.39
C ALA A 102 5.54 8.90 18.70
N ASP A 103 4.54 9.77 18.62
CA ASP A 103 3.85 10.31 19.78
C ASP A 103 3.03 9.25 20.51
N ARG A 104 2.59 8.22 19.81
CA ARG A 104 1.68 7.20 20.34
C ARG A 104 2.29 5.81 20.29
N LYS A 105 3.57 5.72 20.55
CA LYS A 105 4.29 4.44 20.42
C LYS A 105 3.75 3.32 21.29
N SER A 106 3.02 3.65 22.36
CA SER A 106 2.36 2.67 23.21
C SER A 106 0.90 2.42 22.84
N THR A 107 0.37 3.14 21.85
CA THR A 107 -1.01 3.06 21.43
C THR A 107 -1.03 2.71 19.94
N ARG A 108 -1.67 1.58 19.63
CA ARG A 108 -1.77 1.16 18.24
C ARG A 108 -2.76 2.07 17.50
N LEU A 109 -2.33 2.64 16.38
CA LEU A 109 -3.16 3.45 15.52
C LEU A 109 -3.82 2.55 14.48
N ASN A 110 -5.16 2.64 14.37
CA ASN A 110 -5.88 1.94 13.32
C ASN A 110 -5.74 2.75 12.03
N SER A 111 -5.06 2.21 11.04
CA SER A 111 -4.74 2.89 9.81
C SER A 111 -5.83 2.80 8.74
N SER A 112 -6.96 2.20 9.03
CA SER A 112 -8.05 2.06 8.06
C SER A 112 -8.93 3.30 7.96
N HIS A 113 -8.64 4.34 8.67
CA HIS A 113 -9.40 5.58 8.60
C HIS A 113 -8.54 6.79 8.30
#